data_e6ddde25cf9b5ed765e09c581a23bc7b
#
_entry.id   e6ddde25cf9b5ed765e09c581a23bc7b
#
_cell.length_a   1.000
_cell.length_b   1.000
_cell.length_c   1.000
_cell.angle_alpha   90.00
_cell.angle_beta   90.00
_cell.angle_gamma   90.00
#
_symmetry.space_group_name_H-M   'P 1'
#
loop_
_entity.id
_entity.type
_entity.pdbx_description
1 polymer ?
#
loop_
_entity_poly.entity_id
_entity_poly.type
_entity_poly.pdbx_seq_one_letter_code
_entity_poly.pdbx_strand_id
1 'polypeptide(L)' 'PASALLDGIVLDMADADALLELGAMGYIKGILARLQDVRERDPHTAPLIDHLAVLAKDFRLSEYETLLKNHVRRHADARP' A
#
# COMPACT_ATOMS: atom_id res chain seq x y z
N PRO A 1 -1.22 -18.25 -4.90
CA PRO A 1 -1.24 -17.55 -3.61
C PRO A 1 -1.38 -16.05 -3.79
N ALA A 2 -2.02 -15.40 -2.82
CA ALA A 2 -2.29 -13.96 -2.87
C ALA A 2 -1.01 -13.13 -3.01
N SER A 3 0.08 -13.57 -2.41
CA SER A 3 1.36 -12.86 -2.49
C SER A 3 1.91 -12.82 -3.91
N ALA A 4 1.65 -13.85 -4.70
CA ALA A 4 2.10 -13.88 -6.10
C ALA A 4 1.36 -12.81 -6.94
N LEU A 5 0.11 -12.53 -6.62
CA LEU A 5 -0.66 -11.50 -7.31
C LEU A 5 -0.13 -10.10 -7.03
N LEU A 6 0.49 -9.90 -5.87
CA LEU A 6 1.00 -8.61 -5.45
C LEU A 6 2.43 -8.34 -5.94
N ASP A 7 3.16 -9.39 -6.32
CA ASP A 7 4.58 -9.27 -6.66
C ASP A 7 4.85 -8.42 -7.91
N GLY A 8 3.91 -8.38 -8.83
CA GLY A 8 4.06 -7.60 -10.07
C GLY A 8 3.61 -6.15 -9.95
N ILE A 9 3.08 -5.76 -8.78
CA ILE A 9 2.55 -4.43 -8.57
C ILE A 9 3.62 -3.53 -7.98
N VAL A 10 3.83 -2.35 -8.61
CA VAL A 10 4.80 -1.37 -8.13
C VAL A 10 4.08 -0.07 -7.84
N LEU A 11 4.12 0.37 -6.58
CA LEU A 11 3.61 1.67 -6.19
C LEU A 11 4.68 2.73 -6.43
N ASP A 12 4.24 3.93 -6.84
CA ASP A 12 5.11 5.09 -6.87
C ASP A 12 5.63 5.31 -5.44
N MET A 13 6.92 5.63 -5.32
CA MET A 13 7.55 5.88 -4.01
C MET A 13 6.84 7.00 -3.24
N ALA A 14 6.40 8.04 -3.93
CA ALA A 14 5.69 9.14 -3.29
C ALA A 14 4.37 8.65 -2.66
N ASP A 15 3.66 7.76 -3.35
CA ASP A 15 2.42 7.18 -2.84
C ASP A 15 2.70 6.26 -1.66
N ALA A 16 3.72 5.41 -1.77
CA ALA A 16 4.09 4.49 -0.69
C ALA A 16 4.50 5.26 0.57
N ASP A 17 5.31 6.30 0.42
CA ASP A 17 5.73 7.13 1.54
C ASP A 17 4.55 7.83 2.21
N ALA A 18 3.63 8.37 1.40
CA ALA A 18 2.42 9.01 1.92
C ALA A 18 1.55 8.03 2.69
N LEU A 19 1.39 6.82 2.17
CA LEU A 19 0.59 5.78 2.83
C LEU A 19 1.22 5.33 4.14
N LEU A 20 2.55 5.21 4.19
CA LEU A 20 3.26 4.87 5.41
C LEU A 20 3.09 5.97 6.46
N GLU A 21 3.22 7.22 6.06
CA GLU A 21 3.07 8.36 6.97
C GLU A 21 1.65 8.42 7.54
N LEU A 22 0.63 8.25 6.68
CA LEU A 22 -0.76 8.23 7.13
C LEU A 22 -1.02 7.08 8.09
N GLY A 23 -0.41 5.92 7.83
CA GLY A 23 -0.50 4.77 8.72
C GLY A 23 0.12 5.04 10.08
N ALA A 24 1.28 5.70 10.10
CA ALA A 24 1.95 6.06 11.35
C ALA A 24 1.11 7.02 12.19
N MET A 25 0.35 7.90 11.54
CA MET A 25 -0.56 8.82 12.22
C MET A 25 -1.88 8.16 12.63
N GLY A 26 -2.17 6.98 12.11
CA GLY A 26 -3.45 6.31 12.35
C GLY A 26 -4.64 7.00 11.69
N TYR A 27 -4.40 7.78 10.66
CA TYR A 27 -5.46 8.55 10.01
C TYR A 27 -6.15 7.72 8.92
N ILE A 28 -7.14 6.93 9.35
CA ILE A 28 -7.81 5.95 8.48
C ILE A 28 -8.48 6.62 7.27
N LYS A 29 -9.17 7.73 7.46
CA LYS A 29 -9.83 8.42 6.34
C LYS A 29 -8.82 8.88 5.29
N GLY A 30 -7.67 9.36 5.73
CA GLY A 30 -6.61 9.77 4.82
C GLY A 30 -6.02 8.60 4.06
N ILE A 31 -5.84 7.47 4.76
CA ILE A 31 -5.36 6.24 4.13
C ILE A 31 -6.32 5.81 3.01
N LEU A 32 -7.61 5.73 3.32
CA LEU A 32 -8.61 5.26 2.36
C LEU A 32 -8.72 6.22 1.17
N ALA A 33 -8.66 7.53 1.42
CA ALA A 33 -8.71 8.52 0.36
C ALA A 33 -7.50 8.40 -0.56
N ARG A 34 -6.31 8.22 0.01
CA ARG A 34 -5.08 8.07 -0.79
C ARG A 34 -5.10 6.77 -1.59
N LEU A 35 -5.55 5.68 -0.97
CA LEU A 35 -5.68 4.39 -1.65
C LEU A 35 -6.63 4.49 -2.85
N GLN A 36 -7.76 5.16 -2.66
CA GLN A 36 -8.73 5.36 -3.73
C GLN A 36 -8.12 6.14 -4.88
N ASP A 37 -7.38 7.20 -4.57
CA ASP A 37 -6.72 8.02 -5.57
C ASP A 37 -5.71 7.22 -6.39
N VAL A 38 -4.89 6.41 -5.72
CA VAL A 38 -3.90 5.56 -6.39
C VAL A 38 -4.61 4.56 -7.30
N ARG A 39 -5.68 3.94 -6.81
CA ARG A 39 -6.43 2.95 -7.56
C ARG A 39 -7.03 3.56 -8.83
N GLU A 40 -7.55 4.77 -8.73
CA GLU A 40 -8.14 5.47 -9.88
C GLU A 40 -7.09 5.88 -10.90
N ARG A 41 -5.93 6.34 -10.45
CA ARG A 41 -4.84 6.74 -11.34
C ARG A 41 -4.17 5.54 -11.99
N ASP A 42 -4.08 4.44 -11.27
CA ASP A 42 -3.42 3.24 -11.75
C ASP A 42 -4.20 1.99 -11.33
N PRO A 43 -5.22 1.60 -12.10
CA PRO A 43 -6.02 0.42 -11.78
C PRO A 43 -5.22 -0.87 -11.68
N HIS A 44 -4.02 -0.90 -12.25
CA HIS A 44 -3.12 -2.05 -12.16
C HIS A 44 -2.77 -2.38 -10.71
N THR A 45 -2.78 -1.37 -9.83
CA THR A 45 -2.45 -1.55 -8.42
C THR A 45 -3.63 -2.07 -7.58
N ALA A 46 -4.81 -2.21 -8.16
CA ALA A 46 -6.03 -2.53 -7.41
C ALA A 46 -5.90 -3.72 -6.45
N PRO A 47 -5.28 -4.86 -6.80
CA PRO A 47 -5.17 -5.98 -5.85
C PRO A 47 -4.44 -5.58 -4.57
N LEU A 48 -3.35 -4.84 -4.67
CA LEU A 48 -2.60 -4.37 -3.51
C LEU A 48 -3.40 -3.32 -2.74
N ILE A 49 -3.98 -2.37 -3.46
CA ILE A 49 -4.75 -1.29 -2.84
C ILE A 49 -5.95 -1.83 -2.08
N ASP A 50 -6.67 -2.78 -2.66
CA ASP A 50 -7.84 -3.38 -2.01
C ASP A 50 -7.43 -4.11 -0.72
N HIS A 51 -6.29 -4.80 -0.74
CA HIS A 51 -5.80 -5.49 0.44
C HIS A 51 -5.43 -4.49 1.55
N LEU A 52 -4.71 -3.42 1.20
CA LEU A 52 -4.37 -2.36 2.14
C LEU A 52 -5.62 -1.70 2.73
N ALA A 53 -6.63 -1.48 1.89
CA ALA A 53 -7.89 -0.88 2.33
C ALA A 53 -8.59 -1.74 3.39
N VAL A 54 -8.61 -3.06 3.19
CA VAL A 54 -9.21 -3.98 4.16
C VAL A 54 -8.47 -3.89 5.49
N LEU A 55 -7.14 -3.90 5.46
CA LEU A 55 -6.34 -3.81 6.69
C LEU A 55 -6.60 -2.49 7.42
N ALA A 56 -6.69 -1.38 6.69
CA ALA A 56 -6.96 -0.07 7.28
C ALA A 56 -8.35 -0.04 7.90
N LYS A 57 -9.37 -0.55 7.22
CA LYS A 57 -10.75 -0.58 7.72
C LYS A 57 -10.88 -1.42 8.98
N ASP A 58 -10.09 -2.48 9.09
CA ASP A 58 -10.08 -3.37 10.25
C ASP A 58 -9.17 -2.86 11.37
N PHE A 59 -8.56 -1.70 11.21
CA PHE A 59 -7.61 -1.12 12.17
C PHE A 59 -6.38 -2.01 12.38
N ARG A 60 -6.02 -2.80 11.38
CA ARG A 60 -4.82 -3.65 11.41
C ARG A 60 -3.63 -2.88 10.87
N LEU A 61 -3.31 -1.78 11.54
CA LEU A 61 -2.28 -0.87 11.06
C LEU A 61 -0.87 -1.47 11.11
N SER A 62 -0.61 -2.38 12.04
CA SER A 62 0.67 -3.09 12.08
C SER A 62 0.89 -3.92 10.82
N GLU A 63 -0.14 -4.66 10.42
CA GLU A 63 -0.07 -5.47 9.20
C GLU A 63 0.00 -4.60 7.96
N TYR A 64 -0.74 -3.50 7.95
CA TYR A 64 -0.73 -2.50 6.90
C TYR A 64 0.68 -1.94 6.70
N GLU A 65 1.32 -1.50 7.78
CA GLU A 65 2.68 -0.98 7.74
C GLU A 65 3.68 -2.03 7.26
N THR A 66 3.57 -3.24 7.81
CA THR A 66 4.48 -4.32 7.44
C THR A 66 4.38 -4.64 5.95
N LEU A 67 3.17 -4.71 5.43
CA LEU A 67 2.96 -4.98 4.02
C LEU A 67 3.57 -3.89 3.14
N LEU A 68 3.35 -2.62 3.49
CA LEU A 68 3.90 -1.49 2.75
C LEU A 68 5.43 -1.44 2.83
N LYS A 69 5.99 -1.62 4.00
CA LYS A 69 7.44 -1.61 4.19
C LYS A 69 8.10 -2.73 3.40
N ASN A 70 7.51 -3.91 3.41
CA ASN A 70 8.03 -5.03 2.63
C ASN A 70 7.94 -4.76 1.14
N HIS A 71 6.86 -4.14 0.70
CA HIS A 71 6.68 -3.77 -0.70
C HIS A 71 7.75 -2.77 -1.16
N VAL A 72 7.95 -1.70 -0.38
CA VAL A 72 8.97 -0.69 -0.67
C VAL A 72 10.36 -1.30 -0.69
N ARG A 73 10.67 -2.11 0.32
CA ARG A 73 11.96 -2.77 0.46
C ARG A 73 12.27 -3.67 -0.74
N ARG A 74 11.31 -4.47 -1.19
CA ARG A 74 11.46 -5.33 -2.34
C ARG A 74 11.83 -4.56 -3.58
N HIS A 75 11.10 -3.48 -3.84
CA HIS A 75 11.32 -2.71 -5.06
C HIS A 75 12.56 -1.85 -4.99
N ALA A 76 12.95 -1.40 -3.80
CA ALA A 76 14.22 -0.72 -3.61
C ALA A 76 15.39 -1.65 -3.88
N ASP A 77 15.31 -2.90 -3.41
CA ASP A 77 16.36 -3.89 -3.60
C ASP A 77 16.46 -4.37 -5.06
N ALA A 78 15.38 -4.24 -5.82
CA ALA A 78 15.33 -4.65 -7.22
C ALA A 78 16.00 -3.65 -8.15
N ARG A 79 16.37 -2.49 -7.69
CA ARG A 79 17.03 -1.48 -8.51
C ARG A 79 18.45 -1.86 -8.84
N PRO A 80 18.85 -1.68 -10.10
CA PRO A 80 20.22 -1.93 -10.49
C PRO A 80 21.18 -0.93 -9.87
#